data_88717400ac110c9a172faf705b58b469
#
_entry.id   88717400ac110c9a172faf705b58b469
#
_cell.length_a   1.000
_cell.length_b   1.000
_cell.length_c   1.000
_cell.angle_alpha   90.00
_cell.angle_beta   90.00
_cell.angle_gamma   90.00
#
_symmetry.space_group_name_H-M   'P 1'
#
loop_
_entity.id
_entity.type
_entity.pdbx_description
1 polymer ?
#
loop_
_entity_poly.entity_id
_entity_poly.type
_entity_poly.pdbx_seq_one_letter_code
_entity_poly.pdbx_strand_id
1 'polypeptide(L)'
;IPQLSSSNPPPDFDALSKIVSSDASLLFVAKSEGKIVGSLTLALFRIPTGLRAWIEDVVVDETVRGQGVGEALNQAAINYAQSAGAATVDLTSRPSREAANRLYKRIGFVERSTNVYRKDL
;
A
#
# COMPACT_ATOMS: atom_id res chain seq x y z
N ILE A 1 -5.42 -12.98 1.71
CA ILE A 1 -4.02 -12.96 1.26
C ILE A 1 -3.12 -13.40 2.41
N PRO A 2 -2.70 -14.68 2.44
CA PRO A 2 -1.96 -15.20 3.59
C PRO A 2 -0.59 -14.56 3.83
N GLN A 3 -0.03 -13.91 2.80
CA GLN A 3 1.30 -13.29 2.86
C GLN A 3 1.30 -11.86 3.36
N LEU A 4 0.15 -11.35 3.78
CA LEU A 4 -0.01 -9.95 4.17
C LEU A 4 0.86 -9.59 5.38
N SER A 5 0.92 -10.46 6.37
CA SER A 5 1.71 -10.25 7.58
C SER A 5 2.16 -11.57 8.16
N SER A 6 3.41 -11.61 8.67
CA SER A 6 3.92 -12.75 9.38
C SER A 6 3.46 -12.79 10.85
N SER A 7 2.99 -11.65 11.38
CA SER A 7 2.61 -11.51 12.79
C SER A 7 1.10 -11.48 13.04
N ASN A 8 0.32 -11.27 11.99
CA ASN A 8 -1.14 -11.19 12.08
C ASN A 8 -1.78 -12.21 11.15
N PRO A 9 -2.92 -12.79 11.53
CA PRO A 9 -3.63 -13.68 10.61
C PRO A 9 -4.15 -12.93 9.39
N PRO A 10 -4.41 -13.63 8.27
CA PRO A 10 -5.06 -13.00 7.13
C PRO A 10 -6.43 -12.45 7.53
N PRO A 11 -6.88 -11.34 6.93
CA PRO A 11 -8.20 -10.80 7.23
C PRO A 11 -9.29 -11.76 6.78
N ASP A 12 -10.38 -11.85 7.54
CA ASP A 12 -11.54 -12.62 7.16
C ASP A 12 -12.43 -11.82 6.18
N PHE A 13 -13.53 -12.43 5.77
CA PHE A 13 -14.47 -11.79 4.84
C PHE A 13 -15.03 -10.47 5.40
N ASP A 14 -15.38 -10.44 6.67
CA ASP A 14 -15.95 -9.23 7.28
C ASP A 14 -14.94 -8.07 7.29
N ALA A 15 -13.69 -8.35 7.62
CA ALA A 15 -12.63 -7.34 7.60
C ALA A 15 -12.41 -6.80 6.19
N LEU A 16 -12.35 -7.68 5.19
CA LEU A 16 -12.20 -7.27 3.80
C LEU A 16 -13.39 -6.45 3.31
N SER A 17 -14.61 -6.85 3.70
CA SER A 17 -15.82 -6.11 3.33
C SER A 17 -15.81 -4.69 3.87
N LYS A 18 -15.32 -4.50 5.10
CA LYS A 18 -15.19 -3.16 5.69
C LYS A 18 -14.21 -2.29 4.92
N ILE A 19 -13.09 -2.86 4.47
CA ILE A 19 -12.11 -2.12 3.66
C ILE A 19 -12.73 -1.71 2.33
N VAL A 20 -13.37 -2.65 1.62
CA VAL A 20 -13.91 -2.42 0.28
C VAL A 20 -15.07 -1.42 0.32
N SER A 21 -15.87 -1.44 1.38
CA SER A 21 -17.03 -0.53 1.51
C SER A 21 -16.67 0.83 2.09
N SER A 22 -15.44 1.05 2.57
CA SER A 22 -15.02 2.32 3.14
C SER A 22 -14.69 3.34 2.04
N ASP A 23 -15.19 4.55 2.17
CA ASP A 23 -14.84 5.65 1.25
C ASP A 23 -13.40 6.14 1.46
N ALA A 24 -12.84 5.89 2.63
CA ALA A 24 -11.49 6.35 2.98
C ALA A 24 -10.40 5.33 2.65
N SER A 25 -10.76 4.11 2.26
CA SER A 25 -9.82 3.04 1.99
C SER A 25 -10.15 2.37 0.68
N LEU A 26 -9.12 2.14 -0.13
CA LEU A 26 -9.25 1.44 -1.41
C LEU A 26 -8.28 0.28 -1.43
N LEU A 27 -8.77 -0.87 -1.87
CA LEU A 27 -7.96 -2.06 -2.04
C LEU A 27 -7.66 -2.24 -3.53
N PHE A 28 -6.40 -2.12 -3.89
CA PHE A 28 -5.94 -2.41 -5.24
C PHE A 28 -5.46 -3.85 -5.30
N VAL A 29 -5.83 -4.57 -6.35
CA VAL A 29 -5.40 -5.95 -6.54
C VAL A 29 -4.79 -6.11 -7.92
N ALA A 30 -3.77 -6.96 -8.01
CA ALA A 30 -3.19 -7.39 -9.27
C ALA A 30 -3.61 -8.83 -9.52
N LYS A 31 -4.06 -9.11 -10.75
CA LYS A 31 -4.46 -10.45 -11.14
C LYS A 31 -3.57 -10.97 -12.25
N SER A 32 -3.28 -12.25 -12.20
CA SER A 32 -2.57 -12.95 -13.25
C SER A 32 -3.26 -14.32 -13.44
N GLU A 33 -3.66 -14.63 -14.66
CA GLU A 33 -4.32 -15.89 -15.00
C GLU A 33 -5.53 -16.18 -14.11
N GLY A 34 -6.32 -15.15 -13.81
CA GLY A 34 -7.53 -15.27 -12.99
C GLY A 34 -7.28 -15.33 -11.49
N LYS A 35 -6.04 -15.26 -11.05
CA LYS A 35 -5.69 -15.29 -9.62
C LYS A 35 -5.18 -13.95 -9.15
N ILE A 36 -5.50 -13.61 -7.90
CA ILE A 36 -4.93 -12.42 -7.26
C ILE A 36 -3.49 -12.72 -6.87
N VAL A 37 -2.55 -11.96 -7.40
CA VAL A 37 -1.12 -12.15 -7.17
C VAL A 37 -0.49 -10.99 -6.40
N GLY A 38 -1.25 -9.97 -6.10
CA GLY A 38 -0.76 -8.85 -5.29
C GLY A 38 -1.90 -7.98 -4.83
N SER A 39 -1.64 -7.21 -3.79
CA SER A 39 -2.60 -6.25 -3.26
C SER A 39 -1.89 -5.09 -2.59
N LEU A 40 -2.60 -3.97 -2.47
CA LEU A 40 -2.14 -2.74 -1.85
C LEU A 40 -3.35 -2.03 -1.29
N THR A 41 -3.24 -1.51 -0.07
CA THR A 41 -4.29 -0.68 0.52
C THR A 41 -3.87 0.78 0.46
N LEU A 42 -4.74 1.63 -0.09
CA LEU A 42 -4.56 3.08 -0.12
C LEU A 42 -5.56 3.70 0.84
N ALA A 43 -5.06 4.45 1.81
CA ALA A 43 -5.90 5.22 2.72
C ALA A 43 -5.88 6.70 2.31
N LEU A 44 -7.04 7.32 2.32
CA LEU A 44 -7.19 8.75 2.05
C LEU A 44 -7.80 9.39 3.29
N PHE A 45 -7.21 10.47 3.76
CA PHE A 45 -7.72 11.16 4.94
C PHE A 45 -7.52 12.66 4.82
N ARG A 46 -8.47 13.41 5.40
CA ARG A 46 -8.41 14.87 5.39
C ARG A 46 -7.88 15.38 6.70
N ILE A 47 -6.98 16.35 6.60
CA ILE A 47 -6.49 17.14 7.72
C ILE A 47 -6.67 18.61 7.36
N PRO A 48 -6.53 19.55 8.32
CA PRO A 48 -6.76 20.97 8.00
C PRO A 48 -5.94 21.50 6.83
N THR A 49 -4.78 20.92 6.57
CA THR A 49 -3.90 21.36 5.48
C THR A 49 -4.14 20.64 4.15
N GLY A 50 -5.14 19.76 4.07
CA GLY A 50 -5.52 19.13 2.82
C GLY A 50 -5.79 17.64 2.91
N LEU A 51 -5.93 17.01 1.76
CA LEU A 51 -6.12 15.57 1.63
C LEU A 51 -4.76 14.90 1.54
N ARG A 52 -4.58 13.83 2.31
CA ARG A 52 -3.37 13.02 2.30
C ARG A 52 -3.68 11.57 1.98
N ALA A 53 -2.72 10.92 1.35
CA ALA A 53 -2.81 9.50 1.02
C ALA A 53 -1.70 8.73 1.73
N TRP A 54 -2.01 7.48 2.09
CA TRP A 54 -1.08 6.58 2.77
C TRP A 54 -1.21 5.18 2.20
N ILE A 55 -0.08 4.58 1.86
CA ILE A 55 -0.04 3.22 1.34
C ILE A 55 0.31 2.26 2.47
N GLU A 56 -0.49 1.21 2.60
CA GLU A 56 -0.31 0.16 3.60
C GLU A 56 -0.43 -1.22 2.96
N ASP A 57 0.22 -2.19 3.60
CA ASP A 57 0.04 -3.62 3.32
C ASP A 57 0.21 -3.98 1.84
N VAL A 58 1.35 -3.59 1.29
CA VAL A 58 1.70 -3.97 -0.08
C VAL A 58 2.24 -5.39 -0.05
N VAL A 59 1.55 -6.29 -0.76
CA VAL A 59 1.91 -7.71 -0.83
C VAL A 59 1.95 -8.15 -2.28
N VAL A 60 3.01 -8.85 -2.65
CA VAL A 60 3.15 -9.47 -3.96
C VAL A 60 3.49 -10.94 -3.75
N ASP A 61 2.74 -11.82 -4.44
CA ASP A 61 2.97 -13.25 -4.38
C ASP A 61 4.40 -13.58 -4.82
N GLU A 62 5.04 -14.50 -4.12
CA GLU A 62 6.43 -14.86 -4.39
C GLU A 62 6.63 -15.37 -5.82
N THR A 63 5.63 -16.04 -6.40
CA THR A 63 5.73 -16.62 -7.74
C THR A 63 5.83 -15.57 -8.84
N VAL A 64 5.43 -14.33 -8.57
CA VAL A 64 5.46 -13.24 -9.57
C VAL A 64 6.37 -12.08 -9.16
N ARG A 65 7.19 -12.24 -8.13
CA ARG A 65 8.17 -11.22 -7.74
C ARG A 65 9.16 -11.01 -8.88
N GLY A 66 9.57 -9.75 -9.06
CA GLY A 66 10.46 -9.38 -10.14
C GLY A 66 9.77 -9.14 -11.48
N GLN A 67 8.45 -9.21 -11.54
CA GLN A 67 7.68 -9.01 -12.77
C GLN A 67 6.98 -7.65 -12.83
N GLY A 68 7.32 -6.72 -11.94
CA GLY A 68 6.76 -5.38 -11.96
C GLY A 68 5.38 -5.24 -11.31
N VAL A 69 4.89 -6.25 -10.60
CA VAL A 69 3.56 -6.21 -9.96
C VAL A 69 3.52 -5.15 -8.87
N GLY A 70 4.55 -5.08 -8.02
CA GLY A 70 4.63 -4.07 -6.96
C GLY A 70 4.67 -2.66 -7.51
N GLU A 71 5.43 -2.45 -8.57
CA GLU A 71 5.49 -1.14 -9.23
C GLU A 71 4.13 -0.75 -9.81
N ALA A 72 3.46 -1.67 -10.48
CA ALA A 72 2.14 -1.41 -11.07
C ALA A 72 1.10 -1.06 -10.00
N LEU A 73 1.09 -1.80 -8.88
CA LEU A 73 0.18 -1.53 -7.76
C LEU A 73 0.44 -0.14 -7.16
N ASN A 74 1.70 0.19 -6.90
CA ASN A 74 2.05 1.50 -6.36
C ASN A 74 1.70 2.62 -7.33
N GLN A 75 1.97 2.44 -8.61
CA GLN A 75 1.67 3.47 -9.60
C GLN A 75 0.17 3.70 -9.74
N ALA A 76 -0.64 2.64 -9.69
CA ALA A 76 -2.10 2.77 -9.71
C ALA A 76 -2.61 3.55 -8.49
N ALA A 77 -2.06 3.25 -7.32
CA ALA A 77 -2.43 3.96 -6.09
C ALA A 77 -2.03 5.44 -6.15
N ILE A 78 -0.83 5.74 -6.63
CA ILE A 78 -0.35 7.12 -6.79
C ILE A 78 -1.25 7.89 -7.76
N ASN A 79 -1.58 7.29 -8.90
CA ASN A 79 -2.44 7.92 -9.89
C ASN A 79 -3.84 8.22 -9.33
N TYR A 80 -4.38 7.27 -8.57
CA TYR A 80 -5.68 7.48 -7.92
C TYR A 80 -5.61 8.61 -6.89
N ALA A 81 -4.60 8.62 -6.04
CA ALA A 81 -4.42 9.66 -5.03
C ALA A 81 -4.30 11.04 -5.67
N GLN A 82 -3.55 11.13 -6.76
CA GLN A 82 -3.40 12.38 -7.49
C GLN A 82 -4.75 12.85 -8.07
N SER A 83 -5.50 11.96 -8.67
CA SER A 83 -6.82 12.27 -9.22
C SER A 83 -7.81 12.69 -8.14
N ALA A 84 -7.68 12.14 -6.93
CA ALA A 84 -8.53 12.50 -5.80
C ALA A 84 -8.15 13.83 -5.16
N GLY A 85 -7.03 14.42 -5.55
CA GLY A 85 -6.58 15.71 -5.03
C GLY A 85 -5.66 15.61 -3.81
N ALA A 86 -5.08 14.44 -3.54
CA ALA A 86 -4.14 14.30 -2.44
C ALA A 86 -2.87 15.11 -2.71
N ALA A 87 -2.38 15.78 -1.66
CA ALA A 87 -1.16 16.57 -1.76
C ALA A 87 0.09 15.70 -1.75
N THR A 88 0.05 14.61 -1.00
CA THR A 88 1.19 13.69 -0.83
C THR A 88 0.70 12.25 -0.70
N VAL A 89 1.59 11.32 -1.02
CA VAL A 89 1.43 9.90 -0.74
C VAL A 89 2.60 9.47 0.11
N ASP A 90 2.34 8.96 1.29
CA ASP A 90 3.36 8.49 2.21
C ASP A 90 3.23 6.98 2.43
N LEU A 91 4.33 6.37 2.85
CA LEU A 91 4.36 4.98 3.29
C LEU A 91 5.52 4.81 4.26
N THR A 92 5.51 3.72 5.01
CA THR A 92 6.67 3.32 5.80
C THR A 92 7.22 2.01 5.27
N SER A 93 8.54 1.86 5.34
CA SER A 93 9.22 0.65 4.92
C SER A 93 10.44 0.45 5.81
N ARG A 94 10.65 -0.78 6.24
CA ARG A 94 11.82 -1.10 7.05
C ARG A 94 13.09 -1.03 6.23
N PRO A 95 14.22 -0.59 6.80
CA PRO A 95 15.50 -0.56 6.08
C PRO A 95 15.92 -1.91 5.51
N SER A 96 15.53 -3.01 6.15
CA SER A 96 15.85 -4.37 5.72
C SER A 96 15.16 -4.78 4.42
N ARG A 97 14.10 -4.07 4.01
CA ARG A 97 13.37 -4.35 2.77
C ARG A 97 14.05 -3.65 1.59
N GLU A 98 15.24 -4.10 1.25
CA GLU A 98 16.10 -3.42 0.28
C GLU A 98 15.48 -3.31 -1.11
N ALA A 99 14.88 -4.40 -1.61
CA ALA A 99 14.25 -4.39 -2.92
C ALA A 99 13.06 -3.44 -3.00
N ALA A 100 12.22 -3.45 -1.97
CA ALA A 100 11.07 -2.54 -1.89
C ALA A 100 11.52 -1.08 -1.81
N ASN A 101 12.55 -0.81 -1.01
CA ASN A 101 13.06 0.55 -0.87
C ASN A 101 13.66 1.06 -2.18
N ARG A 102 14.35 0.21 -2.93
CA ARG A 102 14.85 0.58 -4.27
C ARG A 102 13.70 0.91 -5.20
N LEU A 103 12.63 0.11 -5.17
CA LEU A 103 11.43 0.38 -5.96
C LEU A 103 10.83 1.75 -5.62
N TYR A 104 10.65 2.05 -4.35
CA TYR A 104 10.05 3.31 -3.92
C TYR A 104 10.87 4.51 -4.40
N LYS A 105 12.19 4.45 -4.27
CA LYS A 105 13.06 5.52 -4.76
C LYS A 105 12.97 5.67 -6.27
N ARG A 106 12.93 4.56 -7.00
CA ARG A 106 12.85 4.58 -8.45
C ARG A 106 11.57 5.24 -8.96
N ILE A 107 10.46 5.03 -8.28
CA ILE A 107 9.18 5.61 -8.72
C ILE A 107 8.89 6.98 -8.11
N GLY A 108 9.85 7.57 -7.40
CA GLY A 108 9.80 8.96 -7.01
C GLY A 108 9.57 9.25 -5.53
N PHE A 109 9.49 8.22 -4.68
CA PHE A 109 9.43 8.47 -3.23
C PHE A 109 10.77 8.93 -2.72
N VAL A 110 10.73 9.89 -1.79
CA VAL A 110 11.93 10.45 -1.15
C VAL A 110 11.90 10.07 0.33
N GLU A 111 13.00 9.51 0.80
CA GLU A 111 13.15 9.19 2.22
C GLU A 111 13.14 10.47 3.04
N ARG A 112 12.33 10.49 4.08
CA ARG A 112 12.19 11.66 4.93
C ARG A 112 12.94 11.49 6.24
N SER A 113 13.55 12.57 6.71
CA SER A 113 14.21 12.61 8.01
C SER A 113 13.16 12.96 9.08
N THR A 114 12.51 11.93 9.57
CA THR A 114 11.44 12.06 10.56
C THR A 114 11.37 10.79 11.40
N ASN A 115 10.66 10.87 12.53
CA ASN A 115 10.44 9.70 13.37
C ASN A 115 9.00 9.22 13.23
N VAL A 116 8.83 7.92 13.27
CA VAL A 116 7.50 7.29 13.33
C VAL A 116 7.35 6.70 14.72
N TYR A 117 6.28 7.08 15.41
CA TYR A 117 5.99 6.59 16.75
C TYR A 117 4.77 5.69 16.72
N ARG A 118 4.81 4.62 17.50
CA ARG A 118 3.67 3.70 17.66
C ARG A 118 3.39 3.48 19.14
N LYS A 119 2.13 3.50 19.49
CA LYS A 119 1.67 3.04 20.80
C LYS A 119 0.68 1.90 20.54
N ASP A 120 0.99 0.73 21.05
CA ASP A 120 0.06 -0.39 20.96
C ASP A 120 -1.08 -0.19 21.96
N LEU A 121 -2.28 -0.52 21.55
CA LEU A 121 -3.50 -0.32 22.35
C LEU A 121 -4.09 -1.64 22.81
#